data_850026b43f48d9b371013cccfafc6556
#
_entry.id   850026b43f48d9b371013cccfafc6556
#
_cell.length_a   1.000
_cell.length_b   1.000
_cell.length_c   1.000
_cell.angle_alpha   90.00
_cell.angle_beta   90.00
_cell.angle_gamma   90.00
#
_symmetry.space_group_name_H-M   'P 1'
#
loop_
_entity.id
_entity.type
_entity.pdbx_description
1 polymer ?
#
loop_
_entity_poly.entity_id
_entity_poly.type
_entity_poly.pdbx_seq_one_letter_code
_entity_poly.pdbx_strand_id
1 'polypeptide(L)'
;MSTIITGTGSYIPSIVKTNQSFVNNSFYAENGELIATPSEEIVEKFKDITGIAERRYADANENTSEMATKAAVLAIKDAGIDPETIDQII
;
A
#
# COMPACT_ATOMS: atom_id res chain seq x y z
N MET A 1 -5.68 11.31 -31.17
CA MET A 1 -5.52 11.93 -29.84
C MET A 1 -4.55 11.09 -29.04
N SER A 2 -3.57 11.71 -28.43
CA SER A 2 -2.59 11.02 -27.58
C SER A 2 -2.62 11.59 -26.16
N THR A 3 -2.34 10.75 -25.21
CA THR A 3 -2.26 11.10 -23.79
C THR A 3 -0.84 10.91 -23.30
N ILE A 4 -0.35 11.85 -22.53
CA ILE A 4 0.99 11.78 -21.93
C ILE A 4 0.89 11.93 -20.41
N ILE A 5 1.83 11.31 -19.71
CA ILE A 5 2.00 11.51 -18.27
C ILE A 5 2.91 12.72 -18.09
N THR A 6 2.41 13.77 -17.40
CA THR A 6 3.16 15.01 -17.19
C THR A 6 3.78 15.12 -15.80
N GLY A 7 3.34 14.29 -14.85
CA GLY A 7 3.90 14.30 -13.51
C GLY A 7 3.48 13.07 -12.73
N THR A 8 4.31 12.70 -11.76
CA THR A 8 4.05 11.56 -10.87
C THR A 8 4.34 11.96 -9.43
N GLY A 9 3.66 11.31 -8.51
CA GLY A 9 3.89 11.49 -7.09
C GLY A 9 3.52 10.23 -6.32
N SER A 10 4.16 10.04 -5.17
CA SER A 10 3.89 8.89 -4.33
C SER A 10 3.91 9.29 -2.86
N TYR A 11 3.19 8.52 -2.05
CA TYR A 11 3.24 8.64 -0.61
C TYR A 11 3.34 7.24 0.00
N ILE A 12 4.33 7.04 0.84
CA ILE A 12 4.57 5.78 1.53
C ILE A 12 4.41 6.03 3.03
N PRO A 13 3.45 5.38 3.70
CA PRO A 13 3.28 5.54 5.15
C PRO A 13 4.53 5.16 5.94
N SER A 14 4.67 5.72 7.12
CA SER A 14 5.90 5.62 7.92
C SER A 14 6.02 4.36 8.77
N ILE A 15 4.89 3.71 9.12
CA ILE A 15 4.93 2.54 9.99
C ILE A 15 5.36 1.32 9.20
N VAL A 16 6.45 0.70 9.63
CA VAL A 16 6.98 -0.52 9.01
C VAL A 16 6.40 -1.74 9.73
N LYS A 17 5.78 -2.64 8.97
CA LYS A 17 5.35 -3.96 9.43
C LYS A 17 6.20 -5.02 8.73
N THR A 18 7.08 -5.65 9.47
CA THR A 18 7.88 -6.76 8.96
C THR A 18 7.05 -8.05 8.93
N ASN A 19 7.52 -9.05 8.21
CA ASN A 19 6.85 -10.35 8.19
C ASN A 19 6.76 -10.99 9.57
N GLN A 20 7.72 -10.72 10.44
CA GLN A 20 7.70 -11.19 11.83
C GLN A 20 6.47 -10.69 12.59
N SER A 21 5.91 -9.56 12.22
CA SER A 21 4.69 -9.03 12.83
C SER A 21 3.45 -9.91 12.60
N PHE A 22 3.49 -10.82 11.63
CA PHE A 22 2.36 -11.67 11.25
C PHE A 22 2.48 -13.12 11.73
N VAL A 23 3.57 -13.50 12.38
CA VAL A 23 3.79 -14.90 12.81
C VAL A 23 2.84 -15.35 13.93
N ASN A 24 2.27 -14.40 14.66
CA ASN A 24 1.30 -14.69 15.72
C ASN A 24 -0.16 -14.61 15.23
N ASN A 25 -0.37 -14.31 13.95
CA ASN A 25 -1.71 -14.25 13.36
C ASN A 25 -2.25 -15.67 13.15
N SER A 26 -3.58 -15.79 13.21
CA SER A 26 -4.29 -17.00 12.82
C SER A 26 -4.68 -16.91 11.35
N PHE A 27 -4.41 -17.94 10.59
CA PHE A 27 -4.75 -18.00 9.16
C PHE A 27 -5.83 -19.05 8.94
N TYR A 28 -6.80 -18.73 8.11
CA TYR A 28 -7.98 -19.56 7.85
C TYR A 28 -8.08 -19.92 6.37
N ALA A 29 -8.55 -21.13 6.12
CA ALA A 29 -8.83 -21.59 4.77
C ALA A 29 -10.13 -20.94 4.26
N GLU A 30 -10.43 -21.12 2.97
CA GLU A 30 -11.62 -20.58 2.32
C GLU A 30 -12.93 -21.01 3.02
N ASN A 31 -12.95 -22.22 3.57
CA ASN A 31 -14.11 -22.74 4.32
C ASN A 31 -14.24 -22.19 5.75
N GLY A 32 -13.35 -21.30 6.17
CA GLY A 32 -13.34 -20.72 7.51
C GLY A 32 -12.63 -21.56 8.58
N GLU A 33 -12.08 -22.71 8.22
CA GLU A 33 -11.33 -23.54 9.17
C GLU A 33 -9.89 -23.02 9.36
N LEU A 34 -9.41 -23.13 10.61
CA LEU A 34 -8.05 -22.74 10.94
C LEU A 34 -7.04 -23.63 10.19
N ILE A 35 -6.09 -22.98 9.53
CA ILE A 35 -5.00 -23.69 8.86
C ILE A 35 -4.05 -24.26 9.92
N ALA A 36 -3.80 -25.55 9.85
CA ALA A 36 -2.97 -26.27 10.83
C ALA A 36 -1.46 -25.99 10.66
N THR A 37 -1.04 -25.52 9.49
CA THR A 37 0.37 -25.18 9.24
C THR A 37 0.79 -24.05 10.20
N PRO A 38 1.99 -24.14 10.83
CA PRO A 38 2.48 -23.06 11.69
C PRO A 38 2.52 -21.72 10.96
N SER A 39 2.10 -20.66 11.64
CA SER A 39 2.04 -19.31 11.05
C SER A 39 3.39 -18.83 10.50
N GLU A 40 4.48 -19.23 11.12
CA GLU A 40 5.84 -18.89 10.65
C GLU A 40 6.12 -19.47 9.26
N GLU A 41 5.68 -20.69 9.00
CA GLU A 41 5.81 -21.33 7.68
C GLU A 41 4.92 -20.65 6.64
N ILE A 42 3.70 -20.25 7.02
CA ILE A 42 2.76 -19.55 6.15
C ILE A 42 3.35 -18.21 5.73
N VAL A 43 3.89 -17.46 6.69
CA VAL A 43 4.49 -16.14 6.45
C VAL A 43 5.71 -16.26 5.52
N GLU A 44 6.57 -17.24 5.74
CA GLU A 44 7.74 -17.48 4.89
C GLU A 44 7.33 -17.87 3.47
N LYS A 45 6.32 -18.69 3.32
CA LYS A 45 5.78 -19.09 2.03
C LYS A 45 5.21 -17.88 1.25
N PHE A 46 4.49 -16.98 1.92
CA PHE A 46 4.01 -15.76 1.29
C PHE A 46 5.15 -14.85 0.84
N LYS A 47 6.21 -14.75 1.63
CA LYS A 47 7.40 -14.00 1.23
C LYS A 47 8.05 -14.59 -0.02
N ASP A 48 8.16 -15.92 -0.09
CA ASP A 48 8.71 -16.61 -1.27
C ASP A 48 7.87 -16.36 -2.52
N ILE A 49 6.54 -16.32 -2.37
CA ILE A 49 5.61 -16.08 -3.48
C ILE A 49 5.61 -14.61 -3.92
N THR A 50 5.57 -13.69 -2.97
CA THR A 50 5.35 -12.26 -3.24
C THR A 50 6.63 -11.44 -3.33
N GLY A 51 7.72 -11.92 -2.75
CA GLY A 51 8.94 -11.15 -2.61
C GLY A 51 8.84 -10.01 -1.58
N ILE A 52 7.75 -9.95 -0.80
CA ILE A 52 7.51 -8.87 0.15
C ILE A 52 8.07 -9.25 1.52
N ALA A 53 9.08 -8.50 1.96
CA ALA A 53 9.70 -8.70 3.28
C ALA A 53 9.05 -7.81 4.36
N GLU A 54 8.53 -6.66 3.98
CA GLU A 54 7.88 -5.72 4.90
C GLU A 54 6.83 -4.89 4.18
N ARG A 55 5.90 -4.33 4.94
CA ARG A 55 4.83 -3.46 4.42
C ARG A 55 4.81 -2.16 5.18
N ARG A 56 4.26 -1.13 4.56
CA ARG A 56 4.07 0.16 5.18
C ARG A 56 2.60 0.34 5.53
N TYR A 57 2.34 0.74 6.77
CA TYR A 57 1.00 0.97 7.29
C TYR A 57 0.81 2.43 7.65
N ALA A 58 -0.40 2.92 7.42
CA ALA A 58 -0.81 4.23 7.90
C ALA A 58 -0.93 4.22 9.42
N ASP A 59 -0.69 5.36 10.06
CA ASP A 59 -0.96 5.51 11.48
C ASP A 59 -2.46 5.67 11.76
N ALA A 60 -2.84 5.70 13.05
CA ALA A 60 -4.25 5.75 13.45
C ALA A 60 -4.97 7.05 13.03
N ASN A 61 -4.22 8.10 12.72
CA ASN A 61 -4.76 9.41 12.34
C ASN A 61 -4.77 9.66 10.84
N GLU A 62 -4.34 8.67 10.06
CA GLU A 62 -4.14 8.80 8.61
C GLU A 62 -5.10 7.88 7.87
N ASN A 63 -5.93 8.43 7.02
CA ASN A 63 -6.88 7.67 6.20
C ASN A 63 -6.49 7.64 4.73
N THR A 64 -7.24 6.89 3.92
CA THR A 64 -6.99 6.72 2.50
C THR A 64 -6.98 8.04 1.74
N SER A 65 -7.94 8.93 2.01
CA SER A 65 -8.02 10.22 1.32
C SER A 65 -6.84 11.13 1.63
N GLU A 66 -6.34 11.10 2.86
CA GLU A 66 -5.16 11.86 3.25
C GLU A 66 -3.91 11.36 2.54
N MET A 67 -3.72 10.05 2.48
CA MET A 67 -2.60 9.45 1.77
C MET A 67 -2.66 9.76 0.26
N ALA A 68 -3.84 9.65 -0.33
CA ALA A 68 -4.05 9.97 -1.75
C ALA A 68 -3.78 11.45 -2.03
N THR A 69 -4.21 12.34 -1.14
CA THR A 69 -3.98 13.78 -1.27
C THR A 69 -2.49 14.12 -1.24
N LYS A 70 -1.73 13.50 -0.33
CA LYS A 70 -0.28 13.71 -0.26
C LYS A 70 0.43 13.29 -1.54
N ALA A 71 0.06 12.15 -2.10
CA ALA A 71 0.60 11.69 -3.37
C ALA A 71 0.20 12.61 -4.53
N ALA A 72 -1.07 13.03 -4.58
CA ALA A 72 -1.59 13.90 -5.62
C ALA A 72 -0.92 15.29 -5.62
N VAL A 73 -0.69 15.87 -4.45
CA VAL A 73 0.01 17.16 -4.32
C VAL A 73 1.42 17.08 -4.90
N LEU A 74 2.13 15.99 -4.64
CA LEU A 74 3.46 15.77 -5.20
C LEU A 74 3.42 15.59 -6.72
N ALA A 75 2.42 14.90 -7.25
CA ALA A 75 2.24 14.72 -8.69
C ALA A 75 1.96 16.05 -9.40
N ILE A 76 1.09 16.88 -8.82
CA ILE A 76 0.76 18.21 -9.34
C ILE A 76 2.00 19.10 -9.35
N LYS A 77 2.77 19.07 -8.28
CA LYS A 77 4.01 19.82 -8.18
C LYS A 77 5.04 19.36 -9.22
N ASP A 78 5.17 18.06 -9.41
CA ASP A 78 6.07 17.48 -10.40
C ASP A 78 5.66 17.87 -11.83
N ALA A 79 4.35 17.92 -12.11
CA ALA A 79 3.82 18.37 -13.40
C ALA A 79 3.98 19.87 -13.64
N GLY A 80 4.16 20.66 -12.59
CA GLY A 80 4.28 22.11 -12.68
C GLY A 80 3.02 22.81 -13.13
N ILE A 81 1.84 22.24 -12.84
CA ILE A 81 0.54 22.79 -13.25
C ILE A 81 -0.20 23.43 -12.07
N ASP A 82 -1.15 24.32 -12.40
CA ASP A 82 -2.08 24.85 -11.42
C ASP A 82 -3.14 23.77 -11.10
N PRO A 83 -3.39 23.44 -9.82
CA PRO A 83 -4.42 22.47 -9.44
C PRO A 83 -5.81 22.77 -10.02
N GLU A 84 -6.13 24.04 -10.21
CA GLU A 84 -7.43 24.47 -10.78
C GLU A 84 -7.61 24.08 -12.26
N THR A 85 -6.55 23.63 -12.92
CA THR A 85 -6.61 23.16 -14.31
C THR A 85 -6.96 21.67 -14.42
N ILE A 86 -7.14 20.99 -13.30
CA ILE A 86 -7.49 19.56 -13.28
C ILE A 86 -8.99 19.43 -13.53
N ASP A 87 -9.35 18.69 -14.55
CA ASP A 87 -10.74 18.48 -14.96
C ASP A 87 -11.34 17.20 -14.36
N GLN A 88 -10.53 16.21 -14.07
CA GLN A 88 -11.01 14.89 -13.64
C GLN A 88 -10.05 14.21 -12.67
N ILE A 89 -10.64 13.56 -11.67
CA ILE A 89 -9.95 12.69 -10.71
C ILE A 89 -10.60 11.31 -10.81
N ILE A 90 -9.79 10.25 -10.94
CA ILE A 90 -10.26 8.87 -11.07
C ILE A 90 -9.78 8.04 -9.87
#